data_46d96edab180d69c8edb604d94d6ba85
#
_entry.id   46d96edab180d69c8edb604d94d6ba85
#
_cell.length_a   1.000
_cell.length_b   1.000
_cell.length_c   1.000
_cell.angle_alpha   90.00
_cell.angle_beta   90.00
_cell.angle_gamma   90.00
#
_symmetry.space_group_name_H-M   'P 1'
#
loop_
_entity.id
_entity.type
_entity.pdbx_description
1 polymer ?
#
loop_
_entity_poly.entity_id
_entity_poly.type
_entity_poly.pdbx_seq_one_letter_code
_entity_poly.pdbx_strand_id
1 'polypeptide(L)'
;DYGPRPEYLTENYRSSARIIGAANAMIEPARARMKAGHAIKPNKARVRDLSGGEWESRDPVGRGYVQILQAGSDAVSQAMAVVGELKRLERLDANWNWSRSAVIAREWRTLAPIRAMCEHEGVPVQMANEEAPSFFRLRETQNLLAWASSRESGLVDGRTLAAQASAIAPGPWQALIVQAVEDYALETQEEETPVAHFIEWLAEWGREVRRAQRGLLLLTAHRAKGLEFDHVAVLDGNWDRLGKDEDEDAPRRLYYVAMTRARQTLTLASLDCPARLLQSLHGHADVRQRTPSVKIADASSLHKVYQSASLDEVDLGFAGRFAQGYGVHRSIAALSAGDELDLKPSPQGWRLFDVRGAPVGNMAKRFTPPAGKACLLAKVRAIVRWNRALSGAKYRDSVRCDEWEVVVPELVFE
;
A
#
# COMPACT_ATOMS: atom_id res chain seq x y z
N ASP A 1 -9.93 -39.44 25.44
CA ASP A 1 -9.57 -37.99 25.30
C ASP A 1 -8.46 -37.82 24.26
N TYR A 2 -8.83 -37.70 22.99
CA TYR A 2 -7.92 -37.26 21.92
C TYR A 2 -7.99 -35.73 21.78
N GLY A 3 -7.58 -35.03 22.84
CA GLY A 3 -7.31 -33.59 22.71
C GLY A 3 -5.99 -33.42 21.96
N PRO A 4 -5.94 -32.72 20.79
CA PRO A 4 -4.70 -32.48 20.11
C PRO A 4 -3.78 -31.65 21.02
N ARG A 5 -2.59 -32.17 21.30
CA ARG A 5 -1.57 -31.39 22.03
C ARG A 5 -1.06 -30.31 21.13
N PRO A 6 -1.12 -29.01 21.53
CA PRO A 6 -0.60 -27.93 20.71
C PRO A 6 0.92 -28.08 20.54
N GLU A 7 1.40 -28.12 19.31
CA GLU A 7 2.82 -28.10 19.00
C GLU A 7 3.23 -26.64 18.67
N TYR A 8 4.27 -26.14 19.33
CA TYR A 8 4.68 -24.76 19.21
C TYR A 8 5.89 -24.63 18.27
N LEU A 9 5.72 -23.91 17.16
CA LEU A 9 6.81 -23.51 16.29
C LEU A 9 7.57 -22.37 16.96
N THR A 10 8.73 -22.67 17.54
CA THR A 10 9.54 -21.71 18.30
C THR A 10 10.77 -21.22 17.57
N GLU A 11 11.16 -21.81 16.44
CA GLU A 11 12.30 -21.37 15.66
C GLU A 11 11.91 -20.29 14.64
N ASN A 12 12.72 -19.24 14.55
CA ASN A 12 12.59 -18.17 13.57
C ASN A 12 13.77 -18.21 12.57
N TYR A 13 13.43 -18.35 11.30
CA TYR A 13 14.35 -18.42 10.18
C TYR A 13 14.54 -17.07 9.47
N ARG A 14 13.81 -16.04 9.89
CA ARG A 14 13.63 -14.78 9.17
C ARG A 14 14.53 -13.68 9.71
N SER A 15 14.36 -13.33 10.96
CA SER A 15 14.89 -12.12 11.57
C SER A 15 16.24 -12.35 12.26
N SER A 16 17.05 -11.29 12.40
CA SER A 16 18.26 -11.33 13.22
C SER A 16 17.94 -11.62 14.68
N ALA A 17 18.92 -12.12 15.44
CA ALA A 17 18.74 -12.47 16.85
C ALA A 17 18.30 -11.26 17.68
N ARG A 18 18.84 -10.05 17.41
CA ARG A 18 18.47 -8.82 18.13
C ARG A 18 17.02 -8.42 17.91
N ILE A 19 16.50 -8.57 16.69
CA ILE A 19 15.08 -8.30 16.39
C ILE A 19 14.19 -9.29 17.16
N ILE A 20 14.58 -10.57 17.21
CA ILE A 20 13.84 -11.59 17.94
C ILE A 20 13.85 -11.30 19.44
N GLY A 21 15.02 -10.93 20.01
CA GLY A 21 15.17 -10.56 21.42
C GLY A 21 14.27 -9.39 21.81
N ALA A 22 14.33 -8.30 21.05
CA ALA A 22 13.47 -7.13 21.28
C ALA A 22 11.97 -7.44 21.10
N ALA A 23 11.60 -8.25 20.11
CA ALA A 23 10.19 -8.66 19.91
C ALA A 23 9.68 -9.54 21.07
N ASN A 24 10.50 -10.46 21.58
CA ASN A 24 10.16 -11.24 22.76
C ASN A 24 9.94 -10.34 23.99
N ALA A 25 10.83 -9.36 24.23
CA ALA A 25 10.67 -8.39 25.31
C ALA A 25 9.40 -7.54 25.16
N MET A 26 9.05 -7.18 23.93
CA MET A 26 7.81 -6.43 23.64
C MET A 26 6.58 -7.23 24.04
N ILE A 27 6.52 -8.52 23.72
CA ILE A 27 5.33 -9.36 23.98
C ILE A 27 5.29 -9.97 25.36
N GLU A 28 6.38 -9.96 26.12
CA GLU A 28 6.48 -10.61 27.41
C GLU A 28 5.41 -10.18 28.43
N PRO A 29 5.06 -8.89 28.57
CA PRO A 29 4.06 -8.44 29.53
C PRO A 29 2.62 -8.83 29.17
N ALA A 30 2.36 -9.35 27.96
CA ALA A 30 1.02 -9.74 27.53
C ALA A 30 0.52 -10.96 28.33
N ARG A 31 -0.69 -10.86 28.91
CA ARG A 31 -1.30 -11.89 29.76
C ARG A 31 -1.85 -13.08 28.96
N ALA A 32 -2.52 -12.80 27.86
CA ALA A 32 -3.15 -13.80 26.99
C ALA A 32 -2.22 -14.16 25.81
N ARG A 33 -1.17 -14.96 26.08
CA ARG A 33 -0.24 -15.43 25.03
C ARG A 33 -0.46 -16.90 24.74
N MET A 34 -0.69 -17.25 23.47
CA MET A 34 -0.76 -18.65 23.04
C MET A 34 0.56 -19.41 23.26
N LYS A 35 1.70 -18.71 23.25
CA LYS A 35 3.06 -19.25 23.44
C LYS A 35 3.67 -18.82 24.78
N ALA A 36 2.88 -18.71 25.85
CA ALA A 36 3.41 -18.43 27.18
C ALA A 36 4.44 -19.50 27.57
N GLY A 37 5.65 -19.06 27.95
CA GLY A 37 6.77 -19.97 28.25
C GLY A 37 7.53 -20.52 27.04
N HIS A 38 7.09 -20.24 25.81
CA HIS A 38 7.72 -20.72 24.57
C HIS A 38 8.23 -19.53 23.72
N ALA A 39 9.26 -18.83 24.22
CA ALA A 39 9.88 -17.72 23.51
C ALA A 39 10.41 -18.16 22.14
N ILE A 40 10.23 -17.30 21.14
CA ILE A 40 10.79 -17.53 19.80
C ILE A 40 12.31 -17.40 19.86
N LYS A 41 13.01 -18.32 19.21
CA LYS A 41 14.49 -18.39 19.17
C LYS A 41 14.97 -18.28 17.72
N PRO A 42 16.16 -17.72 17.47
CA PRO A 42 16.80 -17.85 16.17
C PRO A 42 16.98 -19.33 15.81
N ASN A 43 16.83 -19.66 14.54
CA ASN A 43 17.09 -21.02 14.06
C ASN A 43 18.52 -21.44 14.39
N LYS A 44 18.72 -22.73 14.73
CA LYS A 44 20.02 -23.28 15.15
C LYS A 44 21.15 -23.06 14.13
N ALA A 45 20.84 -23.08 12.83
CA ALA A 45 21.83 -22.79 11.79
C ALA A 45 22.29 -21.31 11.83
N ARG A 46 21.36 -20.38 12.20
CA ARG A 46 21.62 -18.94 12.30
C ARG A 46 22.21 -18.51 13.66
N VAL A 47 22.22 -19.37 14.65
CA VAL A 47 22.88 -19.06 15.95
C VAL A 47 24.38 -18.78 15.77
N ARG A 48 24.98 -19.24 14.66
CA ARG A 48 26.38 -18.94 14.29
C ARG A 48 26.56 -17.56 13.66
N ASP A 49 25.49 -16.91 13.22
CA ASP A 49 25.52 -15.56 12.65
C ASP A 49 25.73 -14.53 13.78
N LEU A 50 26.25 -13.36 13.42
CA LEU A 50 26.31 -12.22 14.34
C LEU A 50 24.89 -11.90 14.83
N SER A 51 24.74 -11.49 16.10
CA SER A 51 23.43 -11.22 16.70
C SER A 51 22.63 -10.15 15.96
N GLY A 52 23.31 -9.15 15.37
CA GLY A 52 22.73 -8.12 14.52
C GLY A 52 22.68 -8.49 13.03
N GLY A 53 23.04 -9.73 12.67
CA GLY A 53 23.16 -10.16 11.29
C GLY A 53 24.25 -9.39 10.54
N GLU A 54 24.14 -9.32 9.21
CA GLU A 54 25.08 -8.58 8.35
C GLU A 54 25.19 -7.08 8.72
N TRP A 55 24.13 -6.50 9.26
CA TRP A 55 24.09 -5.08 9.63
C TRP A 55 24.91 -4.76 10.91
N GLU A 56 25.38 -5.76 11.63
CA GLU A 56 26.28 -5.55 12.77
C GLU A 56 27.64 -4.98 12.32
N SER A 57 28.15 -5.43 11.20
CA SER A 57 29.40 -4.95 10.60
C SER A 57 29.18 -3.83 9.58
N ARG A 58 28.07 -3.86 8.84
CA ARG A 58 27.75 -2.90 7.77
C ARG A 58 27.40 -1.51 8.31
N ASP A 59 26.64 -1.44 9.41
CA ASP A 59 26.20 -0.18 10.01
C ASP A 59 27.10 0.22 11.20
N PRO A 60 27.96 1.23 11.05
CA PRO A 60 28.87 1.65 12.14
C PRO A 60 28.11 2.30 13.30
N VAL A 61 26.88 2.78 13.06
CA VAL A 61 26.05 3.47 14.06
C VAL A 61 25.08 2.51 14.73
N GLY A 62 24.17 1.91 13.97
CA GLY A 62 23.13 1.01 14.50
C GLY A 62 23.65 -0.37 14.87
N ARG A 63 24.68 -0.88 14.19
CA ARG A 63 25.34 -2.16 14.45
C ARG A 63 24.37 -3.33 14.61
N GLY A 64 23.33 -3.36 13.77
CA GLY A 64 22.30 -4.40 13.80
C GLY A 64 21.38 -4.41 15.03
N TYR A 65 21.48 -3.41 15.93
CA TYR A 65 20.55 -3.24 17.04
C TYR A 65 19.18 -2.79 16.53
N VAL A 66 18.13 -3.17 17.26
CA VAL A 66 16.83 -2.50 17.13
C VAL A 66 16.99 -1.08 17.65
N GLN A 67 16.60 -0.09 16.84
CA GLN A 67 16.78 1.31 17.18
C GLN A 67 15.46 1.92 17.62
N ILE A 68 15.44 2.55 18.81
CA ILE A 68 14.38 3.50 19.17
C ILE A 68 14.89 4.89 18.75
N LEU A 69 14.26 5.44 17.71
CA LEU A 69 14.63 6.71 17.10
C LEU A 69 13.77 7.83 17.69
N GLN A 70 14.38 8.76 18.42
CA GLN A 70 13.70 9.96 18.92
C GLN A 70 13.31 10.84 17.73
N ALA A 71 12.02 10.90 17.44
CA ALA A 71 11.49 11.42 16.20
C ALA A 71 10.81 12.79 16.33
N GLY A 72 10.98 13.47 17.49
CA GLY A 72 10.37 14.78 17.74
C GLY A 72 8.94 14.70 18.27
N SER A 73 8.21 15.80 18.16
CA SER A 73 6.90 15.98 18.82
C SER A 73 5.68 15.64 17.97
N ASP A 74 5.84 15.52 16.64
CA ASP A 74 4.71 15.40 15.71
C ASP A 74 4.99 14.44 14.54
N ALA A 75 3.96 14.21 13.74
CA ALA A 75 4.02 13.29 12.62
C ALA A 75 4.97 13.74 11.48
N VAL A 76 5.22 15.04 11.35
CA VAL A 76 6.12 15.60 10.33
C VAL A 76 7.56 15.40 10.73
N SER A 77 7.93 15.75 11.96
CA SER A 77 9.26 15.47 12.51
C SER A 77 9.56 13.97 12.51
N GLN A 78 8.56 13.14 12.81
CA GLN A 78 8.67 11.69 12.71
C GLN A 78 8.95 11.22 11.27
N ALA A 79 8.26 11.81 10.29
CA ALA A 79 8.48 11.47 8.88
C ALA A 79 9.92 11.80 8.45
N MET A 80 10.40 12.97 8.80
CA MET A 80 11.77 13.39 8.51
C MET A 80 12.81 12.45 9.15
N ALA A 81 12.62 12.09 10.43
CA ALA A 81 13.53 11.21 11.15
C ALA A 81 13.56 9.80 10.52
N VAL A 82 12.40 9.22 10.22
CA VAL A 82 12.28 7.87 9.69
C VAL A 82 12.78 7.77 8.25
N VAL A 83 12.37 8.68 7.37
CA VAL A 83 12.84 8.67 5.97
C VAL A 83 14.34 9.00 5.93
N GLY A 84 14.80 9.93 6.75
CA GLY A 84 16.23 10.22 6.90
C GLY A 84 17.05 9.01 7.35
N GLU A 85 16.52 8.20 8.29
CA GLU A 85 17.18 6.97 8.74
C GLU A 85 17.21 5.91 7.63
N LEU A 86 16.11 5.69 6.91
CA LEU A 86 16.08 4.75 5.79
C LEU A 86 17.05 5.17 4.67
N LYS A 87 17.15 6.47 4.36
CA LYS A 87 18.15 7.00 3.43
C LYS A 87 19.59 6.87 3.95
N ARG A 88 19.79 6.92 5.27
CA ARG A 88 21.10 6.64 5.86
C ARG A 88 21.49 5.18 5.65
N LEU A 89 20.55 4.24 5.84
CA LEU A 89 20.76 2.82 5.58
C LEU A 89 21.01 2.54 4.10
N GLU A 90 20.25 3.18 3.20
CA GLU A 90 20.45 3.08 1.75
C GLU A 90 21.91 3.37 1.36
N ARG A 91 22.52 4.42 1.91
CA ARG A 91 23.91 4.81 1.62
C ARG A 91 24.94 3.76 2.08
N LEU A 92 24.58 2.85 2.96
CA LEU A 92 25.44 1.79 3.48
C LEU A 92 25.34 0.48 2.69
N ASP A 93 24.37 0.39 1.76
CA ASP A 93 24.13 -0.81 0.98
C ASP A 93 24.05 -0.50 -0.52
N ALA A 94 25.09 -0.84 -1.27
CA ALA A 94 25.12 -0.66 -2.71
C ALA A 94 24.03 -1.45 -3.46
N ASN A 95 23.45 -2.47 -2.82
CA ASN A 95 22.39 -3.31 -3.37
C ASN A 95 21.01 -2.95 -2.75
N TRP A 96 20.88 -1.74 -2.20
CA TRP A 96 19.62 -1.31 -1.61
C TRP A 96 18.46 -1.41 -2.57
N ASN A 97 17.36 -1.94 -2.08
CA ASN A 97 16.12 -2.04 -2.84
C ASN A 97 14.95 -1.56 -1.98
N TRP A 98 14.40 -0.41 -2.33
CA TRP A 98 13.24 0.17 -1.64
C TRP A 98 12.02 -0.77 -1.61
N SER A 99 11.89 -1.68 -2.60
CA SER A 99 10.81 -2.68 -2.62
C SER A 99 10.93 -3.75 -1.55
N ARG A 100 12.03 -3.77 -0.79
CA ARG A 100 12.25 -4.66 0.36
C ARG A 100 12.14 -3.94 1.70
N SER A 101 11.64 -2.70 1.68
CA SER A 101 11.52 -1.84 2.86
C SER A 101 10.06 -1.46 3.12
N ALA A 102 9.70 -1.27 4.39
CA ALA A 102 8.36 -0.87 4.78
C ALA A 102 8.35 0.12 5.95
N VAL A 103 7.36 1.00 5.95
CA VAL A 103 6.97 1.81 7.12
C VAL A 103 5.60 1.36 7.59
N ILE A 104 5.52 0.96 8.86
CA ILE A 104 4.32 0.39 9.45
C ILE A 104 3.78 1.35 10.51
N ALA A 105 2.48 1.65 10.44
CA ALA A 105 1.78 2.47 11.43
C ALA A 105 0.56 1.76 12.01
N ARG A 106 0.02 2.30 13.10
CA ARG A 106 -1.29 1.88 13.64
C ARG A 106 -2.44 2.33 12.75
N GLU A 107 -2.35 3.55 12.22
CA GLU A 107 -3.40 4.21 11.45
C GLU A 107 -2.87 4.84 10.16
N TRP A 108 -3.70 4.88 9.12
CA TRP A 108 -3.35 5.42 7.80
C TRP A 108 -2.93 6.89 7.82
N ARG A 109 -3.59 7.71 8.65
CA ARG A 109 -3.31 9.15 8.74
C ARG A 109 -1.86 9.46 9.15
N THR A 110 -1.23 8.57 9.91
CA THR A 110 0.16 8.73 10.35
C THR A 110 1.16 8.52 9.20
N LEU A 111 0.74 7.87 8.12
CA LEU A 111 1.58 7.58 6.95
C LEU A 111 1.62 8.72 5.92
N ALA A 112 0.67 9.66 5.96
CA ALA A 112 0.63 10.75 4.98
C ALA A 112 1.89 11.65 4.99
N PRO A 113 2.44 12.09 6.13
CA PRO A 113 3.70 12.84 6.15
C PRO A 113 4.91 12.02 5.67
N ILE A 114 4.92 10.68 5.90
CA ILE A 114 5.96 9.80 5.35
C ILE A 114 5.91 9.82 3.83
N ARG A 115 4.72 9.69 3.23
CA ARG A 115 4.54 9.76 1.78
C ARG A 115 5.03 11.10 1.23
N ALA A 116 4.62 12.21 1.86
CA ALA A 116 5.03 13.55 1.46
C ALA A 116 6.56 13.73 1.52
N MET A 117 7.20 13.20 2.57
CA MET A 117 8.66 13.23 2.72
C MET A 117 9.36 12.35 1.66
N CYS A 118 8.82 11.17 1.36
CA CYS A 118 9.34 10.31 0.28
C CYS A 118 9.26 11.02 -1.08
N GLU A 119 8.13 11.66 -1.39
CA GLU A 119 7.94 12.44 -2.62
C GLU A 119 8.95 13.59 -2.70
N HIS A 120 9.17 14.32 -1.59
CA HIS A 120 10.14 15.40 -1.50
C HIS A 120 11.58 14.90 -1.73
N GLU A 121 11.92 13.74 -1.19
CA GLU A 121 13.26 13.16 -1.25
C GLU A 121 13.51 12.27 -2.49
N GLY A 122 12.52 12.13 -3.38
CA GLY A 122 12.61 11.29 -4.57
C GLY A 122 12.66 9.79 -4.26
N VAL A 123 12.19 9.37 -3.07
CA VAL A 123 12.10 7.96 -2.68
C VAL A 123 10.85 7.33 -3.29
N PRO A 124 10.97 6.25 -4.07
CA PRO A 124 9.81 5.57 -4.62
C PRO A 124 8.96 5.00 -3.49
N VAL A 125 7.66 5.32 -3.47
CA VAL A 125 6.75 4.98 -2.38
C VAL A 125 5.45 4.38 -2.90
N GLN A 126 4.89 3.44 -2.17
CA GLN A 126 3.62 2.78 -2.45
C GLN A 126 2.77 2.70 -1.18
N MET A 127 1.48 3.03 -1.29
CA MET A 127 0.53 2.88 -0.20
C MET A 127 -0.21 1.53 -0.32
N ALA A 128 -0.31 0.79 0.79
CA ALA A 128 -1.04 -0.50 0.80
C ALA A 128 -2.53 -0.37 1.09
N ASN A 129 -3.03 0.84 1.41
CA ASN A 129 -4.46 1.08 1.70
C ASN A 129 -5.30 1.29 0.44
N GLU A 130 -4.67 1.32 -0.70
CA GLU A 130 -5.40 1.56 -1.90
C GLU A 130 -6.40 0.43 -2.13
N GLU A 131 -7.67 0.71 -1.80
CA GLU A 131 -8.75 0.01 -2.44
C GLU A 131 -8.62 0.30 -3.93
N ALA A 132 -7.84 -0.56 -4.61
CA ALA A 132 -7.75 -0.48 -6.05
C ALA A 132 -9.16 -0.65 -6.61
N PRO A 133 -9.56 0.15 -7.61
CA PRO A 133 -10.72 -0.18 -8.41
C PRO A 133 -10.58 -1.64 -8.81
N SER A 134 -11.70 -2.39 -8.83
CA SER A 134 -11.65 -3.80 -9.23
C SER A 134 -10.79 -3.96 -10.47
N PHE A 135 -9.72 -4.73 -10.38
CA PHE A 135 -8.78 -5.00 -11.47
C PHE A 135 -9.52 -5.38 -12.76
N PHE A 136 -10.58 -6.18 -12.62
CA PHE A 136 -11.41 -6.60 -13.74
C PHE A 136 -12.14 -5.44 -14.44
N ARG A 137 -12.39 -4.31 -13.75
CA ARG A 137 -13.09 -3.14 -14.33
C ARG A 137 -12.17 -2.08 -14.91
N LEU A 138 -10.87 -2.21 -14.73
CA LEU A 138 -9.92 -1.26 -15.32
C LEU A 138 -10.10 -1.21 -16.83
N ARG A 139 -10.03 -0.01 -17.41
CA ARG A 139 -10.07 0.19 -18.86
C ARG A 139 -9.10 -0.74 -19.59
N GLU A 140 -7.89 -0.82 -19.09
CA GLU A 140 -6.81 -1.60 -19.67
C GLU A 140 -7.14 -3.10 -19.66
N THR A 141 -7.67 -3.62 -18.56
CA THR A 141 -8.12 -5.00 -18.44
C THR A 141 -9.28 -5.27 -19.38
N GLN A 142 -10.27 -4.38 -19.42
CA GLN A 142 -11.44 -4.51 -20.30
C GLN A 142 -11.07 -4.43 -21.79
N ASN A 143 -10.05 -3.65 -22.14
CA ASN A 143 -9.51 -3.63 -23.51
C ASN A 143 -8.86 -4.96 -23.88
N LEU A 144 -8.09 -5.57 -23.00
CA LEU A 144 -7.50 -6.89 -23.20
C LEU A 144 -8.59 -7.96 -23.36
N LEU A 145 -9.61 -7.93 -22.50
CA LEU A 145 -10.75 -8.87 -22.59
C LEU A 145 -11.57 -8.70 -23.86
N ALA A 146 -11.83 -7.46 -24.29
CA ALA A 146 -12.53 -7.18 -25.55
C ALA A 146 -11.73 -7.69 -26.75
N TRP A 147 -10.41 -7.48 -26.75
CA TRP A 147 -9.52 -8.03 -27.78
C TRP A 147 -9.56 -9.56 -27.78
N ALA A 148 -9.41 -10.22 -26.63
CA ALA A 148 -9.46 -11.67 -26.54
C ALA A 148 -10.81 -12.22 -27.07
N SER A 149 -11.93 -11.57 -26.70
CA SER A 149 -13.27 -11.97 -27.13
C SER A 149 -13.53 -11.73 -28.61
N SER A 150 -12.76 -10.87 -29.29
CA SER A 150 -12.90 -10.60 -30.72
C SER A 150 -12.19 -11.62 -31.62
N ARG A 151 -11.44 -12.57 -31.03
CA ARG A 151 -10.72 -13.59 -31.78
C ARG A 151 -11.68 -14.61 -32.40
N GLU A 152 -11.59 -14.80 -33.71
CA GLU A 152 -12.46 -15.74 -34.45
C GLU A 152 -12.29 -17.19 -33.99
N SER A 153 -11.06 -17.57 -33.55
CA SER A 153 -10.77 -18.92 -33.05
C SER A 153 -11.46 -19.22 -31.71
N GLY A 154 -11.87 -18.19 -30.96
CA GLY A 154 -12.34 -18.35 -29.58
C GLY A 154 -11.28 -18.85 -28.60
N LEU A 155 -10.01 -18.90 -29.03
CA LEU A 155 -8.86 -19.40 -28.27
C LEU A 155 -7.83 -18.29 -28.04
N VAL A 156 -7.09 -18.41 -26.93
CA VAL A 156 -5.95 -17.55 -26.56
C VAL A 156 -4.81 -18.41 -26.02
N ASP A 157 -3.60 -17.94 -26.21
CA ASP A 157 -2.37 -18.50 -25.64
C ASP A 157 -1.57 -17.42 -24.91
N GLY A 158 -0.62 -17.82 -24.05
CA GLY A 158 0.19 -16.93 -23.25
C GLY A 158 0.99 -15.93 -24.08
N ARG A 159 1.51 -16.34 -25.25
CA ARG A 159 2.34 -15.50 -26.11
C ARG A 159 1.54 -14.37 -26.75
N THR A 160 0.36 -14.66 -27.29
CA THR A 160 -0.49 -13.66 -27.91
C THR A 160 -1.07 -12.70 -26.88
N LEU A 161 -1.43 -13.18 -25.68
CA LEU A 161 -1.84 -12.35 -24.55
C LEU A 161 -0.70 -11.42 -24.09
N ALA A 162 0.53 -11.92 -23.98
CA ALA A 162 1.70 -11.12 -23.57
C ALA A 162 2.01 -10.01 -24.57
N ALA A 163 1.94 -10.31 -25.88
CA ALA A 163 2.11 -9.30 -26.92
C ALA A 163 1.07 -8.19 -26.81
N GLN A 164 -0.19 -8.54 -26.56
CA GLN A 164 -1.29 -7.58 -26.40
C GLN A 164 -1.16 -6.77 -25.09
N ALA A 165 -0.79 -7.41 -24.00
CA ALA A 165 -0.55 -6.74 -22.72
C ALA A 165 0.61 -5.73 -22.80
N SER A 166 1.66 -6.07 -23.54
CA SER A 166 2.82 -5.20 -23.78
C SER A 166 2.49 -3.99 -24.67
N ALA A 167 1.46 -4.10 -25.52
CA ALA A 167 0.99 -3.00 -26.38
C ALA A 167 0.17 -1.94 -25.61
N ILE A 168 -0.26 -2.23 -24.37
CA ILE A 168 -0.92 -1.25 -23.49
C ILE A 168 0.09 -0.16 -23.11
N ALA A 169 -0.37 1.09 -23.06
CA ALA A 169 0.48 2.21 -22.66
C ALA A 169 1.16 1.97 -21.29
N PRO A 170 2.46 2.27 -21.14
CA PRO A 170 3.16 2.10 -19.89
C PRO A 170 2.47 2.79 -18.72
N GLY A 171 2.33 2.07 -17.60
CA GLY A 171 1.67 2.60 -16.41
C GLY A 171 1.51 1.56 -15.31
N PRO A 172 0.97 1.96 -14.16
CA PRO A 172 0.84 1.07 -13.01
C PRO A 172 -0.09 -0.13 -13.30
N TRP A 173 -1.06 0.04 -14.18
CA TRP A 173 -2.03 -1.00 -14.54
C TRP A 173 -1.51 -1.95 -15.61
N GLN A 174 -0.78 -1.43 -16.60
CA GLN A 174 -0.14 -2.25 -17.63
C GLN A 174 0.77 -3.32 -17.01
N ALA A 175 1.62 -2.94 -16.09
CA ALA A 175 2.52 -3.90 -15.46
C ALA A 175 1.80 -4.96 -14.61
N LEU A 176 0.63 -4.63 -14.04
CA LEU A 176 -0.19 -5.61 -13.33
C LEU A 176 -0.85 -6.60 -14.31
N ILE A 177 -1.26 -6.12 -15.48
CA ILE A 177 -1.82 -6.96 -16.56
C ILE A 177 -0.73 -7.89 -17.13
N VAL A 178 0.48 -7.37 -17.34
CA VAL A 178 1.61 -8.20 -17.78
C VAL A 178 1.87 -9.33 -16.79
N GLN A 179 1.90 -9.03 -15.49
CA GLN A 179 2.04 -10.05 -14.45
C GLN A 179 0.91 -11.09 -14.51
N ALA A 180 -0.35 -10.65 -14.66
CA ALA A 180 -1.48 -11.56 -14.77
C ALA A 180 -1.35 -12.51 -15.96
N VAL A 181 -0.91 -11.99 -17.10
CA VAL A 181 -0.72 -12.78 -18.32
C VAL A 181 0.45 -13.76 -18.16
N GLU A 182 1.54 -13.35 -17.51
CA GLU A 182 2.68 -14.24 -17.22
C GLU A 182 2.25 -15.38 -16.29
N ASP A 183 1.51 -15.08 -15.22
CA ASP A 183 0.99 -16.09 -14.28
C ASP A 183 0.03 -17.06 -15.02
N TYR A 184 -0.83 -16.55 -15.89
CA TYR A 184 -1.73 -17.38 -16.70
C TYR A 184 -0.97 -18.29 -17.67
N ALA A 185 0.03 -17.76 -18.37
CA ALA A 185 0.86 -18.54 -19.29
C ALA A 185 1.60 -19.68 -18.58
N LEU A 186 2.10 -19.42 -17.36
CA LEU A 186 2.75 -20.44 -16.54
C LEU A 186 1.76 -21.54 -16.11
N GLU A 187 0.54 -21.18 -15.70
CA GLU A 187 -0.47 -22.14 -15.25
C GLU A 187 -0.97 -23.02 -16.41
N THR A 188 -1.17 -22.43 -17.59
CA THR A 188 -1.64 -23.15 -18.79
C THR A 188 -0.51 -23.80 -19.59
N GLN A 189 0.74 -23.70 -19.12
CA GLN A 189 1.92 -24.22 -19.83
C GLN A 189 2.03 -23.73 -21.29
N GLU A 190 1.60 -22.51 -21.54
CA GLU A 190 1.52 -21.86 -22.86
C GLU A 190 0.58 -22.55 -23.86
N GLU A 191 -0.28 -23.46 -23.43
CA GLU A 191 -1.28 -24.10 -24.30
C GLU A 191 -2.39 -23.11 -24.69
N GLU A 192 -2.97 -23.35 -25.88
CA GLU A 192 -4.17 -22.63 -26.30
C GLU A 192 -5.38 -23.02 -25.46
N THR A 193 -6.09 -22.02 -24.94
CA THR A 193 -7.23 -22.19 -24.04
C THR A 193 -8.43 -21.39 -24.55
N PRO A 194 -9.68 -21.78 -24.20
CA PRO A 194 -10.86 -21.00 -24.52
C PRO A 194 -10.78 -19.61 -23.86
N VAL A 195 -11.19 -18.58 -24.59
CA VAL A 195 -11.28 -17.19 -24.06
C VAL A 195 -12.11 -17.12 -22.78
N ALA A 196 -13.19 -17.92 -22.69
CA ALA A 196 -14.03 -17.98 -21.48
C ALA A 196 -13.21 -18.39 -20.25
N HIS A 197 -12.32 -19.38 -20.38
CA HIS A 197 -11.42 -19.81 -19.30
C HIS A 197 -10.51 -18.66 -18.85
N PHE A 198 -9.90 -17.95 -19.79
CA PHE A 198 -9.06 -16.79 -19.47
C PHE A 198 -9.85 -15.68 -18.74
N ILE A 199 -11.09 -15.39 -19.15
CA ILE A 199 -11.94 -14.38 -18.51
C ILE A 199 -12.24 -14.76 -17.06
N GLU A 200 -12.64 -16.01 -16.80
CA GLU A 200 -12.95 -16.51 -15.46
C GLU A 200 -11.70 -16.51 -14.57
N TRP A 201 -10.59 -17.04 -15.09
CA TRP A 201 -9.31 -17.05 -14.39
C TRP A 201 -8.86 -15.64 -14.01
N LEU A 202 -8.91 -14.69 -14.94
CA LEU A 202 -8.50 -13.31 -14.72
C LEU A 202 -9.37 -12.60 -13.68
N ALA A 203 -10.66 -12.92 -13.66
CA ALA A 203 -11.57 -12.38 -12.65
C ALA A 203 -11.25 -12.89 -11.24
N GLU A 204 -10.84 -14.16 -11.09
CA GLU A 204 -10.43 -14.75 -9.83
C GLU A 204 -9.05 -14.25 -9.40
N TRP A 205 -8.07 -14.29 -10.29
CA TRP A 205 -6.73 -13.76 -10.08
C TRP A 205 -6.76 -12.31 -9.59
N GLY A 206 -7.58 -11.46 -10.22
CA GLY A 206 -7.73 -10.05 -9.84
C GLY A 206 -8.33 -9.80 -8.45
N ARG A 207 -9.00 -10.78 -7.83
CA ARG A 207 -9.48 -10.69 -6.45
C ARG A 207 -8.38 -10.98 -5.43
N GLU A 208 -7.46 -11.85 -5.78
CA GLU A 208 -6.43 -12.36 -4.87
C GLU A 208 -5.10 -11.65 -5.03
N VAL A 209 -4.87 -11.03 -6.18
CA VAL A 209 -3.57 -10.45 -6.51
C VAL A 209 -3.19 -9.32 -5.58
N ARG A 210 -2.00 -9.45 -5.01
CA ARG A 210 -1.30 -8.36 -4.34
C ARG A 210 -0.35 -7.73 -5.34
N ARG A 211 -0.48 -6.44 -5.56
CA ARG A 211 0.47 -5.70 -6.41
C ARG A 211 1.90 -5.94 -5.94
N ALA A 212 2.79 -6.25 -6.87
CA ALA A 212 4.21 -6.29 -6.59
C ALA A 212 4.66 -4.95 -5.98
N GLN A 213 5.44 -5.03 -4.92
CA GLN A 213 5.97 -3.83 -4.27
C GLN A 213 7.02 -3.16 -5.18
N ARG A 214 6.82 -1.88 -5.48
CA ARG A 214 7.69 -1.10 -6.39
C ARG A 214 8.42 0.06 -5.71
N GLY A 215 8.52 0.05 -4.40
CA GLY A 215 9.15 1.09 -3.62
C GLY A 215 8.94 0.85 -2.13
N LEU A 216 9.22 1.84 -1.31
CA LEU A 216 8.95 1.79 0.12
C LEU A 216 7.44 1.59 0.36
N LEU A 217 7.08 0.49 1.00
CA LEU A 217 5.67 0.17 1.27
C LEU A 217 5.20 0.83 2.57
N LEU A 218 4.16 1.64 2.46
CA LEU A 218 3.49 2.26 3.60
C LEU A 218 2.21 1.48 3.92
N LEU A 219 2.11 0.94 5.14
CA LEU A 219 0.99 0.10 5.51
C LEU A 219 0.66 0.14 6.99
N THR A 220 -0.56 -0.28 7.35
CA THR A 220 -0.90 -0.50 8.76
C THR A 220 -0.44 -1.88 9.23
N ALA A 221 -0.23 -2.03 10.54
CA ALA A 221 0.18 -3.29 11.13
C ALA A 221 -0.80 -4.45 10.85
N HIS A 222 -2.10 -4.18 10.72
CA HIS A 222 -3.08 -5.19 10.32
C HIS A 222 -2.81 -5.74 8.91
N ARG A 223 -2.46 -4.87 7.98
CA ARG A 223 -2.12 -5.27 6.60
C ARG A 223 -0.72 -5.87 6.46
N ALA A 224 0.14 -5.64 7.45
CA ALA A 224 1.48 -6.23 7.47
C ALA A 224 1.49 -7.73 7.81
N LYS A 225 0.37 -8.29 8.31
CA LYS A 225 0.30 -9.71 8.64
C LYS A 225 0.56 -10.58 7.41
N GLY A 226 1.50 -11.52 7.53
CA GLY A 226 1.92 -12.40 6.45
C GLY A 226 2.98 -11.84 5.50
N LEU A 227 3.28 -10.53 5.57
CA LEU A 227 4.36 -9.91 4.80
C LEU A 227 5.68 -9.96 5.56
N GLU A 228 6.78 -9.70 4.85
CA GLU A 228 8.12 -9.58 5.42
C GLU A 228 8.98 -8.63 4.58
N PHE A 229 9.88 -7.90 5.26
CA PHE A 229 10.72 -6.88 4.65
C PHE A 229 12.11 -6.95 5.24
N ASP A 230 13.12 -6.57 4.47
CA ASP A 230 14.47 -6.50 5.01
C ASP A 230 14.61 -5.35 6.01
N HIS A 231 14.01 -4.22 5.72
CA HIS A 231 14.08 -3.01 6.53
C HIS A 231 12.68 -2.54 6.92
N VAL A 232 12.43 -2.42 8.21
CA VAL A 232 11.15 -1.96 8.74
C VAL A 232 11.36 -0.77 9.66
N ALA A 233 10.55 0.26 9.45
CA ALA A 233 10.33 1.31 10.42
C ALA A 233 8.90 1.24 10.95
N VAL A 234 8.72 1.24 12.27
CA VAL A 234 7.42 1.28 12.93
C VAL A 234 7.23 2.68 13.49
N LEU A 235 6.18 3.36 13.06
CA LEU A 235 5.85 4.71 13.52
C LEU A 235 5.22 4.68 14.91
N ASP A 236 5.46 5.71 15.70
CA ASP A 236 4.70 5.99 16.91
C ASP A 236 3.34 6.61 16.59
N GLY A 237 2.41 6.54 17.54
CA GLY A 237 1.10 7.16 17.48
C GLY A 237 -0.07 6.17 17.60
N ASN A 238 -0.94 6.46 18.57
CA ASN A 238 -2.20 5.74 18.84
C ASN A 238 -2.11 4.21 19.10
N TRP A 239 -0.91 3.69 19.42
CA TRP A 239 -0.76 2.27 19.72
C TRP A 239 -1.48 1.83 20.99
N ASP A 240 -1.63 2.72 21.97
CA ASP A 240 -2.34 2.43 23.22
C ASP A 240 -3.88 2.45 23.07
N ARG A 241 -4.40 2.77 21.86
CA ARG A 241 -5.84 2.81 21.60
C ARG A 241 -6.40 1.39 21.43
N LEU A 242 -7.41 1.07 22.22
CA LEU A 242 -8.18 -0.16 22.11
C LEU A 242 -9.33 0.02 21.10
N GLY A 243 -9.57 -0.99 20.27
CA GLY A 243 -10.78 -1.13 19.48
C GLY A 243 -11.96 -1.56 20.37
N LYS A 244 -13.19 -1.46 19.84
CA LYS A 244 -14.43 -1.66 20.61
C LYS A 244 -14.52 -3.05 21.26
N ASP A 245 -13.95 -4.09 20.61
CA ASP A 245 -14.02 -5.48 21.05
C ASP A 245 -12.62 -6.08 21.27
N GLU A 246 -11.60 -5.23 21.47
CA GLU A 246 -10.21 -5.66 21.68
C GLU A 246 -9.89 -5.78 23.18
N ASP A 247 -9.15 -6.81 23.55
CA ASP A 247 -8.59 -6.94 24.90
C ASP A 247 -7.37 -6.03 25.11
N GLU A 248 -6.97 -5.82 26.37
CA GLU A 248 -5.87 -4.93 26.75
C GLU A 248 -4.53 -5.26 26.09
N ASP A 249 -4.31 -6.51 25.70
CA ASP A 249 -3.08 -6.96 25.05
C ASP A 249 -3.09 -6.84 23.52
N ALA A 250 -4.24 -6.52 22.91
CA ALA A 250 -4.39 -6.44 21.46
C ALA A 250 -3.42 -5.42 20.81
N PRO A 251 -3.23 -4.20 21.35
CA PRO A 251 -2.26 -3.26 20.82
C PRO A 251 -0.82 -3.81 20.87
N ARG A 252 -0.45 -4.49 21.95
CA ARG A 252 0.86 -5.09 22.13
C ARG A 252 1.11 -6.23 21.15
N ARG A 253 0.13 -7.10 20.95
CA ARG A 253 0.21 -8.17 19.94
C ARG A 253 0.35 -7.59 18.53
N LEU A 254 -0.37 -6.52 18.23
CA LEU A 254 -0.29 -5.87 16.93
C LEU A 254 1.08 -5.19 16.70
N TYR A 255 1.62 -4.55 17.74
CA TYR A 255 2.96 -3.97 17.69
C TYR A 255 4.04 -5.04 17.47
N TYR A 256 3.92 -6.16 18.19
CA TYR A 256 4.76 -7.34 17.99
C TYR A 256 4.70 -7.86 16.54
N VAL A 257 3.51 -7.91 15.94
CA VAL A 257 3.36 -8.29 14.52
C VAL A 257 4.15 -7.31 13.64
N ALA A 258 4.06 -6.00 13.88
CA ALA A 258 4.81 -5.01 13.11
C ALA A 258 6.33 -5.21 13.24
N MET A 259 6.86 -5.40 14.46
CA MET A 259 8.28 -5.64 14.71
C MET A 259 8.80 -6.90 13.98
N THR A 260 8.02 -7.99 14.04
CA THR A 260 8.39 -9.28 13.45
C THR A 260 8.29 -9.33 11.93
N ARG A 261 7.94 -8.23 11.27
CA ARG A 261 8.03 -8.10 9.81
C ARG A 261 9.44 -7.84 9.32
N ALA A 262 10.31 -7.36 10.21
CA ALA A 262 11.69 -7.04 9.89
C ALA A 262 12.59 -8.29 9.81
N ARG A 263 13.42 -8.34 8.79
CA ARG A 263 14.43 -9.40 8.60
C ARG A 263 15.82 -8.96 9.06
N GLN A 264 16.23 -7.75 8.66
CA GLN A 264 17.60 -7.27 8.82
C GLN A 264 17.70 -6.07 9.75
N THR A 265 16.91 -5.00 9.54
CA THR A 265 16.93 -3.82 10.40
C THR A 265 15.54 -3.44 10.87
N LEU A 266 15.45 -2.99 12.12
CA LEU A 266 14.21 -2.53 12.73
C LEU A 266 14.43 -1.18 13.41
N THR A 267 13.68 -0.17 12.96
CA THR A 267 13.64 1.16 13.56
C THR A 267 12.27 1.38 14.17
N LEU A 268 12.20 1.72 15.44
CA LEU A 268 10.99 2.08 16.17
C LEU A 268 11.03 3.59 16.38
N ALA A 269 10.17 4.33 15.72
CA ALA A 269 10.06 5.76 15.97
C ALA A 269 9.41 5.99 17.34
N SER A 270 9.87 7.03 18.03
CA SER A 270 9.37 7.43 19.35
C SER A 270 9.17 8.94 19.35
N LEU A 271 7.94 9.39 19.58
CA LEU A 271 7.62 10.79 19.80
C LEU A 271 7.99 11.22 21.22
N ASP A 272 7.95 12.52 21.50
CA ASP A 272 8.23 13.08 22.84
C ASP A 272 7.27 12.52 23.91
N CYS A 273 6.04 12.15 23.51
CA CYS A 273 5.09 11.41 24.34
C CYS A 273 4.88 10.01 23.73
N PRO A 274 5.80 9.07 23.96
CA PRO A 274 5.79 7.78 23.29
C PRO A 274 4.66 6.87 23.79
N ALA A 275 4.27 5.94 22.94
CA ALA A 275 3.37 4.86 23.33
C ALA A 275 3.95 4.09 24.52
N ARG A 276 3.10 3.73 25.51
CA ARG A 276 3.51 2.99 26.72
C ARG A 276 4.18 1.66 26.39
N LEU A 277 3.86 1.09 25.25
CA LEU A 277 4.43 -0.17 24.77
C LEU A 277 5.96 -0.12 24.67
N LEU A 278 6.53 1.02 24.25
CA LEU A 278 7.99 1.18 24.10
C LEU A 278 8.75 1.12 25.43
N GLN A 279 8.08 1.34 26.58
CA GLN A 279 8.72 1.30 27.90
C GLN A 279 9.32 -0.08 28.19
N SER A 280 8.72 -1.17 27.70
CA SER A 280 9.24 -2.53 27.87
C SER A 280 10.57 -2.79 27.15
N LEU A 281 10.94 -1.91 26.23
CA LEU A 281 12.18 -2.00 25.45
C LEU A 281 13.31 -1.09 25.99
N HIS A 282 13.00 -0.20 26.92
CA HIS A 282 14.01 0.69 27.49
C HIS A 282 15.04 -0.11 28.27
N GLY A 283 16.33 0.09 27.95
CA GLY A 283 17.43 -0.63 28.61
C GLY A 283 17.62 -2.08 28.17
N HIS A 284 16.81 -2.57 27.21
CA HIS A 284 17.00 -3.93 26.69
C HIS A 284 18.31 -4.05 25.92
N ALA A 285 19.04 -5.17 26.10
CA ALA A 285 20.36 -5.39 25.53
C ALA A 285 20.42 -5.33 24.00
N ASP A 286 19.32 -5.71 23.32
CA ASP A 286 19.21 -5.70 21.86
C ASP A 286 18.70 -4.39 21.27
N VAL A 287 18.43 -3.38 22.12
CA VAL A 287 17.81 -2.11 21.71
C VAL A 287 18.74 -0.93 21.99
N ARG A 288 18.83 -0.02 21.04
CA ARG A 288 19.57 1.25 21.20
C ARG A 288 18.64 2.44 21.02
N GLN A 289 18.77 3.42 21.90
CA GLN A 289 18.14 4.72 21.70
C GLN A 289 19.07 5.63 20.89
N ARG A 290 18.48 6.34 19.93
CA ARG A 290 19.18 7.31 19.08
C ARG A 290 18.34 8.56 18.86
N THR A 291 19.04 9.70 18.83
CA THR A 291 18.47 10.96 18.34
C THR A 291 19.03 11.22 16.95
N PRO A 292 18.19 11.28 15.90
CA PRO A 292 18.67 11.55 14.56
C PRO A 292 19.14 12.98 14.46
N SER A 293 20.19 13.22 13.66
CA SER A 293 20.57 14.56 13.26
C SER A 293 19.70 14.98 12.06
N VAL A 294 18.49 15.47 12.31
CA VAL A 294 17.60 15.95 11.27
C VAL A 294 17.69 17.48 11.19
N LYS A 295 18.12 18.00 10.05
CA LYS A 295 17.96 19.43 9.73
C LYS A 295 16.61 19.59 9.04
N ILE A 296 15.68 20.23 9.71
CA ILE A 296 14.37 20.56 9.15
C ILE A 296 14.58 21.71 8.15
N ALA A 297 14.55 21.40 6.86
CA ALA A 297 14.22 22.36 5.84
C ALA A 297 12.68 22.35 5.71
N ASP A 298 12.07 23.42 5.45
CA ASP A 298 10.63 23.68 5.29
C ASP A 298 9.64 22.52 5.54
N ALA A 299 9.12 22.45 6.78
CA ALA A 299 8.14 21.44 7.17
C ALA A 299 6.74 21.69 6.57
N SER A 300 6.46 22.87 6.03
CA SER A 300 5.13 23.24 5.53
C SER A 300 4.68 22.35 4.39
N SER A 301 5.56 21.98 3.48
CA SER A 301 5.27 21.12 2.33
C SER A 301 4.90 19.66 2.68
N LEU A 302 5.05 19.26 3.94
CA LEU A 302 4.77 17.89 4.40
C LEU A 302 3.38 17.72 5.03
N HIS A 303 2.61 18.81 5.19
CA HIS A 303 1.25 18.78 5.75
C HIS A 303 0.17 18.39 4.73
N LYS A 304 0.48 17.43 3.85
CA LYS A 304 -0.42 16.96 2.81
C LYS A 304 -1.41 15.93 3.34
N VAL A 305 -2.62 15.94 2.80
CA VAL A 305 -3.63 14.90 2.99
C VAL A 305 -3.90 14.23 1.64
N TYR A 306 -3.67 12.92 1.58
CA TYR A 306 -3.91 12.12 0.39
C TYR A 306 -5.25 11.43 0.48
N GLN A 307 -6.08 11.59 -0.54
CA GLN A 307 -7.38 10.94 -0.65
C GLN A 307 -7.47 10.22 -2.00
N SER A 308 -7.33 8.90 -1.96
CA SER A 308 -7.61 8.04 -3.11
C SER A 308 -9.10 7.77 -3.16
N ALA A 309 -9.80 8.35 -4.12
CA ALA A 309 -11.25 8.19 -4.22
C ALA A 309 -11.62 6.72 -4.45
N SER A 310 -12.63 6.25 -3.72
CA SER A 310 -13.31 4.98 -3.98
C SER A 310 -14.39 5.16 -5.05
N LEU A 311 -14.91 4.05 -5.60
CA LEU A 311 -16.00 4.10 -6.57
C LEU A 311 -17.27 4.75 -5.99
N ASP A 312 -17.44 4.69 -4.68
CA ASP A 312 -18.55 5.32 -3.99
C ASP A 312 -18.41 6.84 -3.86
N GLU A 313 -17.20 7.37 -3.95
CA GLU A 313 -16.91 8.80 -3.85
C GLU A 313 -16.92 9.51 -5.20
N VAL A 314 -17.09 8.78 -6.32
CA VAL A 314 -17.25 9.32 -7.66
C VAL A 314 -18.67 9.11 -8.20
N ASP A 315 -19.12 10.01 -9.05
CA ASP A 315 -20.41 9.89 -9.73
C ASP A 315 -20.26 8.92 -10.91
N LEU A 316 -20.55 7.65 -10.67
CA LEU A 316 -20.41 6.57 -11.64
C LEU A 316 -21.26 6.77 -12.91
N GLY A 317 -22.34 7.56 -12.84
CA GLY A 317 -23.24 7.84 -13.96
C GLY A 317 -22.86 9.08 -14.76
N PHE A 318 -21.83 9.82 -14.41
CA PHE A 318 -21.51 11.11 -15.02
C PHE A 318 -21.45 11.02 -16.56
N ALA A 319 -20.54 10.24 -17.11
CA ALA A 319 -20.37 10.11 -18.56
C ALA A 319 -21.54 9.36 -19.20
N GLY A 320 -22.15 8.40 -18.50
CA GLY A 320 -23.31 7.64 -18.96
C GLY A 320 -24.54 8.50 -19.29
N ARG A 321 -24.68 9.69 -18.70
CA ARG A 321 -25.76 10.63 -18.99
C ARG A 321 -25.62 11.39 -20.33
N PHE A 322 -24.49 11.25 -20.98
CA PHE A 322 -24.24 11.83 -22.32
C PHE A 322 -24.37 10.73 -23.38
N ALA A 323 -24.92 11.07 -24.53
CA ALA A 323 -25.01 10.13 -25.66
C ALA A 323 -23.60 9.73 -26.13
N GLN A 324 -23.48 8.53 -26.67
CA GLN A 324 -22.23 8.02 -27.22
C GLN A 324 -21.69 8.98 -28.31
N GLY A 325 -20.39 9.28 -28.29
CA GLY A 325 -19.76 10.25 -29.21
C GLY A 325 -19.77 11.70 -28.74
N TYR A 326 -20.38 12.01 -27.60
CA TYR A 326 -20.30 13.35 -27.00
C TYR A 326 -18.85 13.67 -26.57
N GLY A 327 -18.50 14.96 -26.50
CA GLY A 327 -17.16 15.44 -26.18
C GLY A 327 -16.57 14.85 -24.90
N VAL A 328 -17.42 14.64 -23.88
CA VAL A 328 -17.04 14.02 -22.61
C VAL A 328 -16.37 12.65 -22.79
N HIS A 329 -16.94 11.78 -23.63
CA HIS A 329 -16.36 10.45 -23.86
C HIS A 329 -14.98 10.54 -24.52
N ARG A 330 -14.79 11.49 -25.46
CA ARG A 330 -13.49 11.73 -26.09
C ARG A 330 -12.46 12.27 -25.11
N SER A 331 -12.88 13.20 -24.23
CA SER A 331 -11.99 13.75 -23.22
C SER A 331 -11.53 12.67 -22.24
N ILE A 332 -12.44 11.80 -21.76
CA ILE A 332 -12.09 10.69 -20.87
C ILE A 332 -11.21 9.65 -21.58
N ALA A 333 -11.52 9.31 -22.84
CA ALA A 333 -10.74 8.36 -23.62
C ALA A 333 -9.29 8.83 -23.87
N ALA A 334 -9.05 10.15 -23.89
CA ALA A 334 -7.71 10.73 -24.04
C ALA A 334 -6.88 10.71 -22.76
N LEU A 335 -7.48 10.44 -21.60
CA LEU A 335 -6.77 10.39 -20.31
C LEU A 335 -6.09 9.04 -20.09
N SER A 336 -5.00 9.08 -19.35
CA SER A 336 -4.25 7.92 -18.85
C SER A 336 -4.07 8.01 -17.33
N ALA A 337 -3.79 6.88 -16.68
CA ALA A 337 -3.45 6.87 -15.26
C ALA A 337 -2.19 7.71 -15.02
N GLY A 338 -2.24 8.64 -14.08
CA GLY A 338 -1.20 9.60 -13.77
C GLY A 338 -1.42 10.99 -14.35
N ASP A 339 -2.32 11.17 -15.32
CA ASP A 339 -2.62 12.48 -15.90
C ASP A 339 -3.19 13.43 -14.85
N GLU A 340 -2.81 14.71 -14.95
CA GLU A 340 -3.26 15.76 -14.04
C GLU A 340 -4.72 16.14 -14.32
N LEU A 341 -5.40 16.47 -13.25
CA LEU A 341 -6.79 16.92 -13.25
C LEU A 341 -6.94 18.18 -12.41
N ASP A 342 -7.98 18.95 -12.67
CA ASP A 342 -8.46 20.02 -11.82
C ASP A 342 -9.73 19.58 -11.06
N LEU A 343 -9.75 19.78 -9.74
CA LEU A 343 -10.94 19.61 -8.90
C LEU A 343 -11.53 20.98 -8.59
N LYS A 344 -12.73 21.27 -9.10
CA LYS A 344 -13.39 22.57 -8.90
C LYS A 344 -14.80 22.41 -8.29
N PRO A 345 -15.23 23.35 -7.45
CA PRO A 345 -16.62 23.36 -6.98
C PRO A 345 -17.59 23.59 -8.15
N SER A 346 -18.75 22.99 -8.07
CA SER A 346 -19.85 23.15 -9.03
C SER A 346 -21.19 23.19 -8.27
N PRO A 347 -22.30 23.64 -8.91
CA PRO A 347 -23.61 23.66 -8.25
C PRO A 347 -24.08 22.28 -7.76
N GLN A 348 -23.51 21.20 -8.28
CA GLN A 348 -23.88 19.82 -7.94
C GLN A 348 -22.85 19.12 -7.04
N GLY A 349 -21.89 19.87 -6.48
CA GLY A 349 -20.79 19.36 -5.68
C GLY A 349 -19.42 19.64 -6.32
N TRP A 350 -18.54 18.64 -6.40
CA TRP A 350 -17.19 18.79 -6.94
C TRP A 350 -17.08 18.13 -8.31
N ARG A 351 -16.43 18.82 -9.26
CA ARG A 351 -16.25 18.35 -10.64
C ARG A 351 -14.78 18.25 -11.01
N LEU A 352 -14.47 17.20 -11.76
CA LEU A 352 -13.15 16.94 -12.32
C LEU A 352 -13.08 17.46 -13.76
N PHE A 353 -11.99 18.14 -14.06
CA PHE A 353 -11.67 18.65 -15.39
C PHE A 353 -10.31 18.12 -15.81
N ASP A 354 -10.11 17.92 -17.10
CA ASP A 354 -8.79 17.70 -17.67
C ASP A 354 -7.99 19.01 -17.73
N VAL A 355 -6.72 18.94 -18.07
CA VAL A 355 -5.83 20.11 -18.22
C VAL A 355 -6.28 21.09 -19.31
N ARG A 356 -7.20 20.70 -20.19
CA ARG A 356 -7.79 21.56 -21.23
C ARG A 356 -9.08 22.21 -20.75
N GLY A 357 -9.52 21.95 -19.54
CA GLY A 357 -10.75 22.47 -18.96
C GLY A 357 -12.00 21.73 -19.39
N ALA A 358 -11.89 20.56 -20.03
CA ALA A 358 -13.05 19.74 -20.34
C ALA A 358 -13.50 18.93 -19.12
N PRO A 359 -14.82 18.86 -18.82
CA PRO A 359 -15.31 18.06 -17.70
C PRO A 359 -15.17 16.57 -18.00
N VAL A 360 -14.54 15.84 -17.06
CA VAL A 360 -14.25 14.40 -17.19
C VAL A 360 -14.86 13.55 -16.07
N GLY A 361 -15.45 14.18 -15.06
CA GLY A 361 -16.10 13.46 -13.94
C GLY A 361 -16.75 14.40 -12.95
N ASN A 362 -17.61 13.87 -12.11
CA ASN A 362 -18.07 14.50 -10.87
C ASN A 362 -17.72 13.62 -9.68
N MET A 363 -17.47 14.25 -8.54
CA MET A 363 -17.47 13.53 -7.28
C MET A 363 -18.90 13.22 -6.84
N ALA A 364 -19.08 12.16 -6.09
CA ALA A 364 -20.38 11.82 -5.50
C ALA A 364 -20.81 12.85 -4.47
N LYS A 365 -22.10 12.98 -4.20
CA LYS A 365 -22.62 13.94 -3.21
C LYS A 365 -22.07 13.77 -1.80
N ARG A 366 -21.62 12.56 -1.44
CA ARG A 366 -21.02 12.26 -0.14
C ARG A 366 -19.56 12.65 -0.03
N PHE A 367 -18.90 12.93 -1.16
CA PHE A 367 -17.52 13.38 -1.15
C PHE A 367 -17.41 14.75 -0.46
N THR A 368 -16.52 14.84 0.51
CA THR A 368 -16.23 16.08 1.23
C THR A 368 -14.71 16.23 1.29
N PRO A 369 -14.18 17.34 0.75
CA PRO A 369 -12.76 17.67 0.93
C PRO A 369 -12.42 17.83 2.41
N PRO A 370 -11.18 17.61 2.82
CA PRO A 370 -10.72 17.88 4.18
C PRO A 370 -10.97 19.34 4.56
N ALA A 371 -11.57 19.55 5.76
CA ALA A 371 -11.96 20.87 6.21
C ALA A 371 -10.75 21.83 6.28
N GLY A 372 -10.92 23.03 5.72
CA GLY A 372 -9.90 24.08 5.72
C GLY A 372 -8.70 23.85 4.81
N LYS A 373 -8.74 22.83 3.95
CA LYS A 373 -7.66 22.50 3.01
C LYS A 373 -8.08 22.74 1.57
N ALA A 374 -7.13 23.26 0.77
CA ALA A 374 -7.30 23.41 -0.67
C ALA A 374 -6.78 22.17 -1.40
N CYS A 375 -7.38 21.84 -2.55
CA CYS A 375 -6.86 20.79 -3.42
C CYS A 375 -5.59 21.32 -4.12
N LEU A 376 -4.45 20.74 -3.78
CA LEU A 376 -3.15 21.08 -4.37
C LEU A 376 -2.95 20.35 -5.71
N LEU A 377 -3.37 19.09 -5.78
CA LEU A 377 -3.15 18.23 -6.92
C LEU A 377 -4.28 17.22 -7.03
N ALA A 378 -4.78 17.04 -8.23
CA ALA A 378 -5.64 15.92 -8.59
C ALA A 378 -5.01 15.16 -9.75
N LYS A 379 -5.05 13.83 -9.71
CA LYS A 379 -4.54 12.96 -10.79
C LYS A 379 -5.51 11.84 -11.09
N VAL A 380 -5.49 11.37 -12.32
CA VAL A 380 -6.16 10.13 -12.70
C VAL A 380 -5.46 8.96 -12.02
N ARG A 381 -6.12 8.32 -11.07
CA ARG A 381 -5.63 7.10 -10.43
C ARG A 381 -5.92 5.87 -11.28
N ALA A 382 -7.14 5.81 -11.81
CA ALA A 382 -7.61 4.75 -12.69
C ALA A 382 -8.78 5.24 -13.54
N ILE A 383 -9.02 4.55 -14.64
CA ILE A 383 -10.22 4.68 -15.44
C ILE A 383 -10.89 3.31 -15.47
N VAL A 384 -12.16 3.26 -15.10
CA VAL A 384 -12.92 2.01 -15.05
C VAL A 384 -14.04 2.02 -16.06
N ARG A 385 -14.36 0.86 -16.65
CA ARG A 385 -15.56 0.68 -17.44
C ARG A 385 -16.76 0.41 -16.56
N TRP A 386 -17.83 1.10 -16.87
CA TRP A 386 -19.12 0.99 -16.23
C TRP A 386 -20.20 0.77 -17.28
N ASN A 387 -21.30 0.15 -16.90
CA ASN A 387 -22.41 -0.09 -17.83
C ASN A 387 -23.76 0.11 -17.13
N ARG A 388 -24.82 0.17 -17.96
CA ARG A 388 -26.19 0.36 -17.52
C ARG A 388 -26.66 -0.73 -16.55
N ALA A 389 -26.26 -1.99 -16.73
CA ALA A 389 -26.66 -3.11 -15.88
C ALA A 389 -26.13 -2.98 -14.45
N LEU A 390 -24.93 -2.41 -14.28
CA LEU A 390 -24.29 -2.16 -12.99
C LEU A 390 -24.87 -0.93 -12.27
N SER A 391 -25.61 -0.09 -12.99
CA SER A 391 -26.24 1.08 -12.39
C SER A 391 -27.47 0.68 -11.59
N GLY A 392 -27.64 1.25 -10.40
CA GLY A 392 -28.83 1.03 -9.57
C GLY A 392 -30.11 1.40 -10.35
N ALA A 393 -31.19 0.71 -10.10
CA ALA A 393 -32.46 0.86 -10.82
C ALA A 393 -32.89 2.35 -10.96
N LYS A 394 -32.70 3.13 -9.91
CA LYS A 394 -33.02 4.58 -9.86
C LYS A 394 -32.27 5.42 -10.91
N TYR A 395 -31.10 4.97 -11.37
CA TYR A 395 -30.23 5.75 -12.25
C TYR A 395 -30.26 5.26 -13.71
N ARG A 396 -30.83 4.09 -13.98
CA ARG A 396 -30.84 3.46 -15.32
C ARG A 396 -31.54 4.31 -16.37
N ASP A 397 -32.63 5.01 -15.99
CA ASP A 397 -33.42 5.83 -16.92
C ASP A 397 -32.70 7.15 -17.27
N SER A 398 -31.76 7.58 -16.46
CA SER A 398 -30.97 8.80 -16.71
C SER A 398 -29.78 8.57 -17.64
N VAL A 399 -29.45 7.32 -17.95
CA VAL A 399 -28.28 6.94 -18.75
C VAL A 399 -28.65 6.85 -20.22
N ARG A 400 -27.81 7.41 -21.10
CA ARG A 400 -28.04 7.53 -22.56
C ARG A 400 -27.12 6.63 -23.39
N CYS A 401 -26.24 5.87 -22.77
CA CYS A 401 -25.41 4.85 -23.42
C CYS A 401 -25.38 3.58 -22.58
N ASP A 402 -24.99 2.46 -23.17
CA ASP A 402 -24.97 1.17 -22.49
C ASP A 402 -23.68 0.98 -21.71
N GLU A 403 -22.56 1.52 -22.21
CA GLU A 403 -21.25 1.47 -21.57
C GLU A 403 -20.54 2.82 -21.63
N TRP A 404 -19.78 3.13 -20.60
CA TRP A 404 -18.98 4.35 -20.51
C TRP A 404 -17.79 4.16 -19.56
N GLU A 405 -16.89 5.13 -19.60
CA GLU A 405 -15.73 5.18 -18.71
C GLU A 405 -15.95 6.15 -17.56
N VAL A 406 -15.37 5.82 -16.41
CA VAL A 406 -15.44 6.62 -15.19
C VAL A 406 -14.02 6.89 -14.71
N VAL A 407 -13.70 8.17 -14.50
CA VAL A 407 -12.43 8.61 -13.95
C VAL A 407 -12.46 8.48 -12.43
N VAL A 408 -11.50 7.78 -11.87
CA VAL A 408 -11.28 7.63 -10.42
C VAL A 408 -10.04 8.43 -10.05
N PRO A 409 -10.16 9.55 -9.31
CA PRO A 409 -9.02 10.41 -9.00
C PRO A 409 -8.26 9.97 -7.75
N GLU A 410 -7.01 10.40 -7.67
CA GLU A 410 -6.26 10.63 -6.44
C GLU A 410 -6.16 12.12 -6.20
N LEU A 411 -6.48 12.57 -4.99
CA LEU A 411 -6.53 13.98 -4.59
C LEU A 411 -5.50 14.24 -3.50
N VAL A 412 -4.79 15.36 -3.58
CA VAL A 412 -3.85 15.82 -2.57
C VAL A 412 -4.28 17.20 -2.11
N PHE A 413 -4.43 17.36 -0.81
CA PHE A 413 -4.86 18.60 -0.16
C PHE A 413 -3.76 19.15 0.75
N GLU A 414 -3.69 20.48 0.83
CA GLU A 414 -2.79 21.22 1.70
C GLU A 414 -3.51 22.30 2.51
#